data_9867810d2791ba77ee47f866ab1c7fc4
#
_entry.id   9867810d2791ba77ee47f866ab1c7fc4
#
_cell.length_a   1.000
_cell.length_b   1.000
_cell.length_c   1.000
_cell.angle_alpha   90.00
_cell.angle_beta   90.00
_cell.angle_gamma   90.00
#
_symmetry.space_group_name_H-M   'P 1'
#
loop_
_entity.id
_entity.type
_entity.pdbx_description
1 polymer ?
#
loop_
_entity_poly.entity_id
_entity_poly.type
_entity_poly.pdbx_seq_one_letter_code
_entity_poly.pdbx_strand_id
1 'polypeptide(L)'
;MSFDTRTIKKGDMYFCLPGLSSDGHDYIDQAIEKGAIAIVHSKPVVPSAAGVVYIRVDDTLDAMNQAARIFYNRPSDDLRMYGVTGTNGKSTVTNIIRHLSQPQTPCGYIGTIAISYGDKTLVPDLTTPDAITLQRLLRDMVDAGMKACAMEVSSHGLAQKRVKGIDFDVAVFTNFTYDHLDFHGTMERYFEAKSLLFSKRVKSEGVSILNADDPKCADLAALSAARVKTYGINSPADYRAINVVLTSTSTSFDLVYGSKTYPVVSNLVGDFNVANLLAAIAAVHESSDPQSLEEILTKTANIPQIAGRMEQIKEGQNFNVIVDFAHTPDGLEKMFQFGRSITKPGGSLIAVFGSAGKRDKPKRKVFGELADQFCSMVYLTEDDPRDEDPKKIADQIREGMKNVPNVFVSDRYEAIRQAIEAANEGDTVLILGKGDEPFMYYENGRGPWVGDNNAARECLKRLQGETVDED
;
A
#
# COMPACT_ATOMS: atom_id res chain seq x y z
N MET A 1 -6.55 -25.21 -8.26
CA MET A 1 -6.76 -24.28 -9.39
C MET A 1 -5.49 -23.47 -9.59
N SER A 2 -5.09 -23.24 -10.85
CA SER A 2 -3.93 -22.40 -11.19
C SER A 2 -4.12 -21.72 -12.55
N PHE A 3 -3.45 -20.60 -12.77
CA PHE A 3 -3.25 -19.94 -14.06
C PHE A 3 -1.75 -19.83 -14.42
N ASP A 4 -0.88 -20.40 -13.58
CA ASP A 4 0.57 -20.43 -13.77
C ASP A 4 1.06 -21.89 -13.75
N THR A 5 1.63 -22.35 -14.86
CA THR A 5 2.12 -23.72 -14.99
C THR A 5 3.24 -24.06 -14.00
N ARG A 6 3.94 -23.09 -13.41
CA ARG A 6 4.96 -23.30 -12.38
C ARG A 6 4.38 -23.79 -11.06
N THR A 7 3.11 -23.45 -10.78
CA THR A 7 2.42 -23.73 -9.51
C THR A 7 1.37 -24.85 -9.59
N ILE A 8 1.16 -25.45 -10.78
CA ILE A 8 0.17 -26.53 -10.99
C ILE A 8 0.49 -27.73 -10.13
N LYS A 9 -0.56 -28.26 -9.51
CA LYS A 9 -0.57 -29.54 -8.80
C LYS A 9 -1.44 -30.56 -9.53
N LYS A 10 -1.15 -31.84 -9.34
CA LYS A 10 -1.98 -32.93 -9.88
C LYS A 10 -3.44 -32.75 -9.43
N GLY A 11 -4.36 -32.78 -10.38
CA GLY A 11 -5.79 -32.57 -10.14
C GLY A 11 -6.25 -31.13 -10.28
N ASP A 12 -5.36 -30.20 -10.61
CA ASP A 12 -5.73 -28.80 -10.79
C ASP A 12 -6.57 -28.55 -12.06
N MET A 13 -7.40 -27.50 -12.00
CA MET A 13 -7.99 -26.83 -13.14
C MET A 13 -7.07 -25.67 -13.55
N TYR A 14 -6.65 -25.64 -14.81
CA TYR A 14 -5.79 -24.59 -15.37
C TYR A 14 -6.61 -23.56 -16.17
N PHE A 15 -6.39 -22.26 -15.87
CA PHE A 15 -7.02 -21.16 -16.59
C PHE A 15 -6.05 -20.52 -17.57
N CYS A 16 -6.38 -20.56 -18.86
CA CYS A 16 -5.59 -19.94 -19.93
C CYS A 16 -5.82 -18.43 -19.97
N LEU A 17 -5.09 -17.66 -19.15
CA LEU A 17 -5.22 -16.21 -19.13
C LEU A 17 -4.41 -15.57 -20.26
N PRO A 18 -5.01 -14.72 -21.11
CA PRO A 18 -4.25 -13.90 -22.04
C PRO A 18 -3.49 -12.81 -21.24
N GLY A 19 -2.17 -12.79 -21.34
CA GLY A 19 -1.31 -11.80 -20.71
C GLY A 19 -0.71 -10.81 -21.71
N LEU A 20 -0.03 -9.78 -21.20
CA LEU A 20 0.62 -8.75 -22.03
C LEU A 20 1.87 -9.27 -22.77
N SER A 21 2.62 -10.19 -22.14
CA SER A 21 3.89 -10.73 -22.66
C SER A 21 3.82 -12.21 -23.03
N SER A 22 2.82 -12.94 -22.57
CA SER A 22 2.63 -14.36 -22.84
C SER A 22 1.14 -14.71 -22.78
N ASP A 23 0.73 -15.75 -23.51
CA ASP A 23 -0.65 -16.23 -23.53
C ASP A 23 -0.73 -17.58 -22.81
N GLY A 24 -1.58 -17.69 -21.80
CA GLY A 24 -1.79 -18.96 -21.08
C GLY A 24 -2.23 -20.12 -21.95
N HIS A 25 -2.83 -19.86 -23.13
CA HIS A 25 -3.20 -20.89 -24.09
C HIS A 25 -1.98 -21.61 -24.69
N ASP A 26 -0.82 -20.97 -24.75
CA ASP A 26 0.42 -21.55 -25.29
C ASP A 26 1.03 -22.61 -24.34
N TYR A 27 0.55 -22.68 -23.09
CA TYR A 27 1.07 -23.55 -22.03
C TYR A 27 0.13 -24.72 -21.69
N ILE A 28 -0.88 -25.00 -22.49
CA ILE A 28 -1.87 -26.05 -22.20
C ILE A 28 -1.21 -27.41 -22.06
N ASP A 29 -0.35 -27.82 -23.00
CA ASP A 29 0.33 -29.11 -22.96
C ASP A 29 1.21 -29.24 -21.70
N GLN A 30 1.95 -28.18 -21.36
CA GLN A 30 2.74 -28.13 -20.14
C GLN A 30 1.87 -28.25 -18.86
N ALA A 31 0.68 -27.64 -18.87
CA ALA A 31 -0.25 -27.74 -17.76
C ALA A 31 -0.76 -29.18 -17.58
N ILE A 32 -1.05 -29.85 -18.67
CA ILE A 32 -1.49 -31.26 -18.70
C ILE A 32 -0.38 -32.21 -18.23
N GLU A 33 0.84 -32.04 -18.73
CA GLU A 33 2.02 -32.79 -18.29
C GLU A 33 2.25 -32.70 -16.78
N LYS A 34 1.96 -31.53 -16.18
CA LYS A 34 2.06 -31.28 -14.74
C LYS A 34 0.85 -31.77 -13.94
N GLY A 35 -0.15 -32.35 -14.62
CA GLY A 35 -1.27 -33.02 -13.98
C GLY A 35 -2.54 -32.21 -13.88
N ALA A 36 -2.71 -31.16 -14.68
CA ALA A 36 -4.01 -30.51 -14.82
C ALA A 36 -5.04 -31.49 -15.42
N ILE A 37 -6.22 -31.54 -14.82
CA ILE A 37 -7.33 -32.41 -15.24
C ILE A 37 -8.45 -31.63 -15.96
N ALA A 38 -8.40 -30.31 -15.90
CA ALA A 38 -9.33 -29.45 -16.63
C ALA A 38 -8.60 -28.19 -17.14
N ILE A 39 -8.96 -27.79 -18.36
CA ILE A 39 -8.44 -26.60 -19.06
C ILE A 39 -9.59 -25.66 -19.34
N VAL A 40 -9.54 -24.44 -18.78
CA VAL A 40 -10.50 -23.36 -19.08
C VAL A 40 -9.87 -22.40 -20.08
N HIS A 41 -10.49 -22.25 -21.23
CA HIS A 41 -9.93 -21.51 -22.37
C HIS A 41 -10.97 -20.63 -23.07
N SER A 42 -10.53 -19.54 -23.69
CA SER A 42 -11.41 -18.65 -24.50
C SER A 42 -11.15 -18.78 -26.00
N LYS A 43 -9.97 -19.22 -26.43
CA LYS A 43 -9.63 -19.44 -27.82
C LYS A 43 -10.00 -20.87 -28.26
N PRO A 44 -10.17 -21.15 -29.57
CA PRO A 44 -10.32 -22.50 -30.06
C PRO A 44 -9.08 -23.35 -29.68
N VAL A 45 -9.32 -24.50 -29.07
CA VAL A 45 -8.28 -25.46 -28.67
C VAL A 45 -8.67 -26.83 -29.19
N VAL A 46 -7.72 -27.56 -29.75
CA VAL A 46 -7.88 -28.98 -30.10
C VAL A 46 -7.50 -29.81 -28.89
N PRO A 47 -8.39 -30.65 -28.33
CA PRO A 47 -8.05 -31.52 -27.23
C PRO A 47 -6.87 -32.41 -27.56
N SER A 48 -5.79 -32.35 -26.78
CA SER A 48 -4.54 -33.09 -26.99
C SER A 48 -4.38 -34.31 -26.07
N ALA A 49 -5.21 -34.42 -25.01
CA ALA A 49 -5.08 -35.51 -24.04
C ALA A 49 -6.43 -36.14 -23.66
N ALA A 50 -6.48 -37.47 -23.64
CA ALA A 50 -7.63 -38.22 -23.15
C ALA A 50 -7.75 -38.05 -21.62
N GLY A 51 -8.98 -37.88 -21.13
CA GLY A 51 -9.27 -37.77 -19.71
C GLY A 51 -9.11 -36.32 -19.13
N VAL A 52 -8.71 -35.37 -19.95
CA VAL A 52 -8.70 -33.94 -19.58
C VAL A 52 -10.00 -33.26 -20.07
N VAL A 53 -10.63 -32.49 -19.20
CA VAL A 53 -11.86 -31.74 -19.54
C VAL A 53 -11.49 -30.37 -20.09
N TYR A 54 -12.01 -30.03 -21.28
CA TYR A 54 -11.81 -28.72 -21.91
C TYR A 54 -13.10 -27.90 -21.77
N ILE A 55 -13.00 -26.74 -21.16
CA ILE A 55 -14.13 -25.85 -20.87
C ILE A 55 -13.91 -24.52 -21.60
N ARG A 56 -14.71 -24.32 -22.66
CA ARG A 56 -14.68 -23.04 -23.39
C ARG A 56 -15.56 -21.99 -22.69
N VAL A 57 -15.01 -20.80 -22.53
CA VAL A 57 -15.68 -19.64 -21.93
C VAL A 57 -15.39 -18.38 -22.76
N ASP A 58 -16.20 -17.34 -22.59
CA ASP A 58 -16.00 -16.08 -23.32
C ASP A 58 -14.82 -15.28 -22.72
N ASP A 59 -14.68 -15.27 -21.39
CA ASP A 59 -13.61 -14.58 -20.65
C ASP A 59 -13.06 -15.51 -19.55
N THR A 60 -11.82 -15.97 -19.74
CA THR A 60 -11.16 -16.88 -18.80
C THR A 60 -10.86 -16.24 -17.46
N LEU A 61 -10.60 -14.92 -17.41
CA LEU A 61 -10.36 -14.19 -16.18
C LEU A 61 -11.66 -14.06 -15.35
N ASP A 62 -12.77 -13.82 -16.01
CA ASP A 62 -14.09 -13.78 -15.37
C ASP A 62 -14.49 -15.18 -14.85
N ALA A 63 -14.27 -16.21 -15.65
CA ALA A 63 -14.51 -17.60 -15.24
C ALA A 63 -13.63 -18.00 -14.04
N MET A 64 -12.35 -17.59 -14.03
CA MET A 64 -11.43 -17.83 -12.91
C MET A 64 -11.92 -17.17 -11.62
N ASN A 65 -12.34 -15.90 -11.69
CA ASN A 65 -12.88 -15.20 -10.51
C ASN A 65 -14.12 -15.89 -9.93
N GLN A 66 -15.05 -16.32 -10.78
CA GLN A 66 -16.27 -17.03 -10.36
C GLN A 66 -15.94 -18.42 -9.78
N ALA A 67 -15.09 -19.18 -10.47
CA ALA A 67 -14.67 -20.49 -10.00
C ALA A 67 -13.96 -20.42 -8.65
N ALA A 68 -13.03 -19.48 -8.46
CA ALA A 68 -12.31 -19.29 -7.22
C ALA A 68 -13.28 -18.92 -6.07
N ARG A 69 -14.20 -17.97 -6.29
CA ARG A 69 -15.21 -17.59 -5.30
C ARG A 69 -16.04 -18.79 -4.84
N ILE A 70 -16.51 -19.62 -5.78
CA ILE A 70 -17.33 -20.80 -5.46
C ILE A 70 -16.49 -21.87 -4.78
N PHE A 71 -15.30 -22.18 -5.31
CA PHE A 71 -14.43 -23.22 -4.78
C PHE A 71 -14.02 -23.00 -3.33
N TYR A 72 -13.76 -21.75 -2.95
CA TYR A 72 -13.43 -21.36 -1.57
C TYR A 72 -14.67 -21.01 -0.73
N ASN A 73 -15.87 -21.41 -1.18
CA ASN A 73 -17.14 -21.23 -0.47
C ASN A 73 -17.45 -19.77 -0.14
N ARG A 74 -17.26 -18.86 -1.10
CA ARG A 74 -17.62 -17.43 -1.03
C ARG A 74 -17.19 -16.76 0.28
N PRO A 75 -15.91 -16.79 0.66
CA PRO A 75 -15.47 -16.37 1.99
C PRO A 75 -15.70 -14.89 2.29
N SER A 76 -15.79 -14.03 1.26
CA SER A 76 -16.12 -12.60 1.44
C SER A 76 -17.57 -12.37 1.92
N ASP A 77 -18.45 -13.37 1.80
CA ASP A 77 -19.83 -13.27 2.29
C ASP A 77 -19.90 -13.51 3.83
N ASP A 78 -18.86 -14.18 4.38
CA ASP A 78 -18.70 -14.46 5.81
C ASP A 78 -17.87 -13.40 6.55
N LEU A 79 -17.28 -12.44 5.83
CA LEU A 79 -16.41 -11.39 6.36
C LEU A 79 -16.98 -10.00 6.04
N ARG A 80 -16.82 -9.06 6.99
CA ARG A 80 -16.98 -7.65 6.68
C ARG A 80 -15.75 -7.18 5.90
N MET A 81 -15.97 -6.78 4.63
CA MET A 81 -14.91 -6.40 3.72
C MET A 81 -14.71 -4.89 3.68
N TYR A 82 -13.53 -4.42 4.13
CA TYR A 82 -13.09 -3.04 3.96
C TYR A 82 -12.10 -2.98 2.80
N GLY A 83 -12.41 -2.20 1.77
CA GLY A 83 -11.52 -1.97 0.63
C GLY A 83 -11.00 -0.54 0.62
N VAL A 84 -9.68 -0.36 0.66
CA VAL A 84 -9.04 0.97 0.67
C VAL A 84 -8.29 1.21 -0.63
N THR A 85 -8.66 2.26 -1.37
CA THR A 85 -7.95 2.70 -2.57
C THR A 85 -7.56 4.18 -2.49
N GLY A 86 -6.62 4.57 -3.32
CA GLY A 86 -6.07 5.91 -3.45
C GLY A 86 -4.63 5.86 -3.94
N THR A 87 -3.98 7.00 -4.14
CA THR A 87 -2.57 7.03 -4.49
C THR A 87 -1.72 6.74 -3.26
N ASN A 88 -1.85 7.54 -2.23
CA ASN A 88 -1.12 7.45 -0.96
C ASN A 88 -2.07 7.09 0.20
N GLY A 89 -1.53 6.60 1.33
CA GLY A 89 -2.28 6.36 2.57
C GLY A 89 -3.00 5.01 2.67
N LYS A 90 -3.07 4.19 1.62
CA LYS A 90 -3.77 2.89 1.64
C LYS A 90 -3.34 2.00 2.80
N SER A 91 -2.06 1.70 2.91
CA SER A 91 -1.51 0.82 3.95
C SER A 91 -1.79 1.37 5.36
N THR A 92 -1.61 2.67 5.53
CA THR A 92 -1.86 3.35 6.82
C THR A 92 -3.33 3.23 7.21
N VAL A 93 -4.26 3.63 6.33
CA VAL A 93 -5.71 3.55 6.60
C VAL A 93 -6.15 2.13 6.87
N THR A 94 -5.68 1.16 6.07
CA THR A 94 -6.05 -0.26 6.23
C THR A 94 -5.58 -0.82 7.58
N ASN A 95 -4.36 -0.49 8.02
CA ASN A 95 -3.85 -0.91 9.34
C ASN A 95 -4.60 -0.21 10.48
N ILE A 96 -4.94 1.07 10.34
CA ILE A 96 -5.75 1.78 11.35
C ILE A 96 -7.15 1.15 11.44
N ILE A 97 -7.82 0.84 10.32
CA ILE A 97 -9.11 0.13 10.31
C ILE A 97 -9.00 -1.18 11.08
N ARG A 98 -7.98 -2.00 10.77
CA ARG A 98 -7.72 -3.24 11.50
C ARG A 98 -7.60 -3.02 13.00
N HIS A 99 -6.82 -2.04 13.43
CA HIS A 99 -6.61 -1.72 14.85
C HIS A 99 -7.92 -1.24 15.52
N LEU A 100 -8.62 -0.29 14.91
CA LEU A 100 -9.85 0.28 15.47
C LEU A 100 -11.00 -0.74 15.55
N SER A 101 -11.02 -1.72 14.65
CA SER A 101 -12.05 -2.79 14.67
C SER A 101 -11.88 -3.75 15.84
N GLN A 102 -10.66 -3.95 16.35
CA GLN A 102 -10.37 -4.90 17.43
C GLN A 102 -10.69 -4.31 18.82
N PRO A 103 -10.96 -5.16 19.85
CA PRO A 103 -11.12 -6.61 19.77
C PRO A 103 -12.54 -7.03 19.36
N GLN A 104 -13.48 -6.11 19.24
CA GLN A 104 -14.91 -6.42 19.00
C GLN A 104 -15.11 -7.17 17.68
N THR A 105 -14.35 -6.80 16.65
CA THR A 105 -14.40 -7.44 15.34
C THR A 105 -13.00 -7.88 14.93
N PRO A 106 -12.59 -9.14 15.20
CA PRO A 106 -11.29 -9.66 14.74
C PRO A 106 -11.13 -9.46 13.24
N CYS A 107 -10.11 -8.67 12.85
CA CYS A 107 -9.93 -8.18 11.49
C CYS A 107 -8.59 -8.63 10.90
N GLY A 108 -8.64 -9.35 9.79
CA GLY A 108 -7.46 -9.67 8.98
C GLY A 108 -6.98 -8.47 8.17
N TYR A 109 -5.76 -8.54 7.67
CA TYR A 109 -5.13 -7.52 6.83
C TYR A 109 -4.54 -8.13 5.57
N ILE A 110 -4.79 -7.50 4.41
CA ILE A 110 -4.14 -7.82 3.13
C ILE A 110 -3.62 -6.50 2.53
N GLY A 111 -2.31 -6.38 2.36
CA GLY A 111 -1.73 -5.16 1.79
C GLY A 111 -0.26 -5.30 1.41
N THR A 112 0.37 -4.17 1.14
CA THR A 112 1.77 -4.10 0.68
C THR A 112 2.74 -4.60 1.75
N ILE A 113 2.49 -4.28 3.02
CA ILE A 113 3.38 -4.58 4.14
C ILE A 113 3.32 -6.07 4.51
N ALA A 114 2.13 -6.62 4.63
CA ALA A 114 1.92 -7.99 5.07
C ALA A 114 0.55 -8.52 4.63
N ILE A 115 0.35 -9.83 4.84
CA ILE A 115 -0.96 -10.47 4.93
C ILE A 115 -1.02 -11.09 6.32
N SER A 116 -1.96 -10.62 7.18
CA SER A 116 -2.00 -11.03 8.58
C SER A 116 -3.41 -11.42 9.03
N TYR A 117 -3.53 -12.57 9.72
CA TYR A 117 -4.77 -13.05 10.34
C TYR A 117 -4.49 -14.07 11.43
N GLY A 118 -5.21 -13.99 12.54
CA GLY A 118 -4.86 -14.77 13.74
C GLY A 118 -3.39 -14.51 14.10
N ASP A 119 -2.64 -15.58 14.33
CA ASP A 119 -1.19 -15.55 14.62
C ASP A 119 -0.31 -15.64 13.38
N LYS A 120 -0.89 -15.63 12.18
CA LYS A 120 -0.17 -15.78 10.93
C LYS A 120 0.17 -14.41 10.33
N THR A 121 1.40 -14.28 9.86
CA THR A 121 1.88 -13.16 9.04
C THR A 121 2.65 -13.73 7.85
N LEU A 122 2.28 -13.29 6.64
CA LEU A 122 2.88 -13.73 5.37
C LEU A 122 3.41 -12.50 4.62
N VAL A 123 4.50 -12.69 3.88
CA VAL A 123 5.03 -11.67 2.97
C VAL A 123 4.17 -11.66 1.69
N PRO A 124 3.60 -10.53 1.29
CA PRO A 124 2.81 -10.44 0.07
C PRO A 124 3.69 -10.41 -1.17
N ASP A 125 3.25 -11.04 -2.25
CA ASP A 125 3.86 -10.86 -3.57
C ASP A 125 3.36 -9.59 -4.29
N LEU A 126 2.15 -9.19 -3.98
CA LEU A 126 1.44 -8.04 -4.58
C LEU A 126 0.60 -7.35 -3.51
N THR A 127 0.51 -6.03 -3.57
CA THR A 127 -0.40 -5.23 -2.71
C THR A 127 -1.83 -5.78 -2.71
N THR A 128 -2.31 -6.19 -3.86
CA THR A 128 -3.61 -6.85 -4.07
C THR A 128 -3.34 -8.15 -4.79
N PRO A 129 -3.38 -9.31 -4.13
CA PRO A 129 -3.12 -10.61 -4.72
C PRO A 129 -4.06 -10.96 -5.89
N ASP A 130 -3.71 -11.98 -6.67
CA ASP A 130 -4.58 -12.51 -7.71
C ASP A 130 -5.87 -13.14 -7.14
N ALA A 131 -6.87 -13.36 -8.01
CA ALA A 131 -8.19 -13.79 -7.58
C ALA A 131 -8.20 -15.14 -6.85
N ILE A 132 -7.39 -16.12 -7.27
CA ILE A 132 -7.33 -17.44 -6.61
C ILE A 132 -6.70 -17.30 -5.23
N THR A 133 -5.58 -16.61 -5.15
CA THR A 133 -4.87 -16.34 -3.89
C THR A 133 -5.75 -15.55 -2.93
N LEU A 134 -6.46 -14.51 -3.40
CA LEU A 134 -7.39 -13.73 -2.57
C LEU A 134 -8.49 -14.60 -1.96
N GLN A 135 -9.18 -15.40 -2.76
CA GLN A 135 -10.27 -16.25 -2.25
C GLN A 135 -9.76 -17.28 -1.23
N ARG A 136 -8.57 -17.85 -1.46
CA ARG A 136 -7.91 -18.74 -0.50
C ARG A 136 -7.60 -18.03 0.81
N LEU A 137 -6.98 -16.86 0.75
CA LEU A 137 -6.62 -16.09 1.95
C LEU A 137 -7.85 -15.68 2.75
N LEU A 138 -8.94 -15.24 2.08
CA LEU A 138 -10.19 -14.92 2.76
C LEU A 138 -10.82 -16.16 3.41
N ARG A 139 -10.73 -17.35 2.78
CA ARG A 139 -11.18 -18.60 3.39
C ARG A 139 -10.33 -18.93 4.62
N ASP A 140 -9.02 -18.84 4.52
CA ASP A 140 -8.10 -19.05 5.64
C ASP A 140 -8.40 -18.08 6.81
N MET A 141 -8.79 -16.82 6.51
CA MET A 141 -9.20 -15.84 7.52
C MET A 141 -10.49 -16.26 8.23
N VAL A 142 -11.52 -16.69 7.48
CA VAL A 142 -12.77 -17.19 8.07
C VAL A 142 -12.51 -18.39 8.98
N ASP A 143 -11.68 -19.35 8.50
CA ASP A 143 -11.32 -20.55 9.26
C ASP A 143 -10.49 -20.23 10.51
N ALA A 144 -9.72 -19.14 10.48
CA ALA A 144 -9.00 -18.60 11.63
C ALA A 144 -9.87 -17.76 12.58
N GLY A 145 -11.19 -17.68 12.34
CA GLY A 145 -12.14 -16.97 13.19
C GLY A 145 -12.21 -15.46 12.99
N MET A 146 -11.60 -14.93 11.92
CA MET A 146 -11.75 -13.50 11.59
C MET A 146 -13.20 -13.20 11.23
N LYS A 147 -13.64 -11.98 11.55
CA LYS A 147 -14.98 -11.47 11.26
C LYS A 147 -14.96 -10.33 10.24
N ALA A 148 -13.77 -9.81 9.96
CA ALA A 148 -13.56 -8.77 8.98
C ALA A 148 -12.21 -8.95 8.27
N CYS A 149 -12.09 -8.31 7.13
CA CYS A 149 -10.81 -8.14 6.42
C CYS A 149 -10.68 -6.70 5.93
N ALA A 150 -9.63 -6.02 6.32
CA ALA A 150 -9.23 -4.74 5.77
C ALA A 150 -8.14 -4.96 4.71
N MET A 151 -8.39 -4.53 3.47
CA MET A 151 -7.46 -4.77 2.39
C MET A 151 -7.18 -3.55 1.52
N GLU A 152 -5.93 -3.46 1.07
CA GLU A 152 -5.53 -2.49 0.07
C GLU A 152 -6.03 -2.93 -1.32
N VAL A 153 -6.75 -2.04 -1.99
CA VAL A 153 -7.27 -2.27 -3.34
C VAL A 153 -6.54 -1.34 -4.32
N SER A 154 -5.47 -1.85 -4.92
CA SER A 154 -4.66 -1.10 -5.87
C SER A 154 -5.39 -0.88 -7.21
N SER A 155 -5.04 0.19 -7.92
CA SER A 155 -5.57 0.45 -9.27
C SER A 155 -5.25 -0.68 -10.26
N HIS A 156 -4.07 -1.30 -10.15
CA HIS A 156 -3.71 -2.50 -10.90
C HIS A 156 -4.64 -3.68 -10.57
N GLY A 157 -4.92 -3.91 -9.27
CA GLY A 157 -5.82 -4.97 -8.83
C GLY A 157 -7.24 -4.81 -9.37
N LEU A 158 -7.73 -3.56 -9.44
CA LEU A 158 -9.02 -3.22 -10.03
C LEU A 158 -9.02 -3.39 -11.55
N ALA A 159 -8.05 -2.79 -12.26
CA ALA A 159 -7.93 -2.88 -13.72
C ALA A 159 -7.75 -4.32 -14.22
N GLN A 160 -6.99 -5.13 -13.47
CA GLN A 160 -6.77 -6.54 -13.78
C GLN A 160 -7.83 -7.48 -13.19
N LYS A 161 -8.97 -6.94 -12.71
CA LYS A 161 -10.12 -7.69 -12.17
C LYS A 161 -9.76 -8.65 -11.01
N ARG A 162 -8.65 -8.45 -10.28
CA ARG A 162 -8.22 -9.35 -9.20
C ARG A 162 -9.24 -9.44 -8.06
N VAL A 163 -9.99 -8.35 -7.82
CA VAL A 163 -11.02 -8.26 -6.79
C VAL A 163 -12.45 -8.44 -7.34
N LYS A 164 -12.61 -8.92 -8.58
CA LYS A 164 -13.95 -9.05 -9.21
C LYS A 164 -14.87 -9.99 -8.45
N GLY A 165 -14.33 -10.99 -7.78
CA GLY A 165 -15.08 -11.95 -6.97
C GLY A 165 -15.36 -11.47 -5.53
N ILE A 166 -15.09 -10.22 -5.18
CA ILE A 166 -15.27 -9.66 -3.83
C ILE A 166 -16.21 -8.47 -3.91
N ASP A 167 -17.19 -8.42 -3.00
CA ASP A 167 -18.08 -7.29 -2.80
C ASP A 167 -17.78 -6.68 -1.42
N PHE A 168 -17.49 -5.37 -1.39
CA PHE A 168 -17.05 -4.66 -0.19
C PHE A 168 -18.21 -4.04 0.57
N ASP A 169 -18.22 -4.17 1.90
CA ASP A 169 -19.17 -3.49 2.79
C ASP A 169 -18.82 -2.01 2.92
N VAL A 170 -17.52 -1.73 2.97
CA VAL A 170 -16.99 -0.36 3.09
C VAL A 170 -15.91 -0.15 2.04
N ALA A 171 -16.06 0.87 1.20
CA ALA A 171 -15.07 1.32 0.24
C ALA A 171 -14.51 2.68 0.66
N VAL A 172 -13.18 2.80 0.79
CA VAL A 172 -12.52 4.01 1.25
C VAL A 172 -11.65 4.60 0.15
N PHE A 173 -11.78 5.91 -0.09
CA PHE A 173 -10.94 6.69 -0.99
C PHE A 173 -10.06 7.64 -0.20
N THR A 174 -8.74 7.53 -0.36
CA THR A 174 -7.78 8.38 0.36
C THR A 174 -7.43 9.66 -0.40
N ASN A 175 -6.91 9.54 -1.61
CA ASN A 175 -6.52 10.67 -2.46
C ASN A 175 -6.23 10.20 -3.89
N PHE A 176 -6.14 11.18 -4.82
CA PHE A 176 -5.79 10.94 -6.21
C PHE A 176 -4.73 11.94 -6.68
N THR A 177 -3.49 11.49 -6.78
CA THR A 177 -2.35 12.26 -7.26
C THR A 177 -1.61 11.49 -8.36
N TYR A 178 -0.63 12.14 -8.98
CA TYR A 178 0.15 11.57 -10.08
C TYR A 178 0.93 10.32 -9.66
N ASP A 179 0.63 9.18 -10.32
CA ASP A 179 1.36 7.91 -10.18
C ASP A 179 0.92 6.91 -11.27
N HIS A 180 1.67 5.83 -11.46
CA HIS A 180 1.32 4.65 -12.25
C HIS A 180 0.94 4.92 -13.72
N LEU A 181 1.41 6.01 -14.35
CA LEU A 181 1.13 6.29 -15.76
C LEU A 181 1.89 5.36 -16.72
N ASP A 182 2.94 4.71 -16.24
CA ASP A 182 3.61 3.61 -16.95
C ASP A 182 2.67 2.45 -17.28
N PHE A 183 1.67 2.20 -16.43
CA PHE A 183 0.66 1.16 -16.60
C PHE A 183 -0.66 1.70 -17.18
N HIS A 184 -1.19 2.79 -16.63
CA HIS A 184 -2.49 3.31 -17.01
C HIS A 184 -2.45 4.21 -18.25
N GLY A 185 -1.29 4.76 -18.58
CA GLY A 185 -1.08 5.68 -19.72
C GLY A 185 -1.55 7.10 -19.45
N THR A 186 -2.73 7.31 -18.85
CA THR A 186 -3.28 8.65 -18.55
C THR A 186 -3.89 8.71 -17.15
N MET A 187 -4.01 9.93 -16.60
CA MET A 187 -4.66 10.15 -15.30
C MET A 187 -6.14 9.76 -15.33
N GLU A 188 -6.83 9.94 -16.46
CA GLU A 188 -8.24 9.56 -16.63
C GLU A 188 -8.41 8.06 -16.46
N ARG A 189 -7.61 7.23 -17.17
CA ARG A 189 -7.66 5.77 -17.05
C ARG A 189 -7.24 5.29 -15.65
N TYR A 190 -6.31 6.00 -15.03
CA TYR A 190 -5.92 5.71 -13.65
C TYR A 190 -7.07 5.97 -12.67
N PHE A 191 -7.80 7.08 -12.86
CA PHE A 191 -9.01 7.40 -12.08
C PHE A 191 -10.13 6.39 -12.34
N GLU A 192 -10.43 6.09 -13.63
CA GLU A 192 -11.41 5.07 -14.02
C GLU A 192 -11.15 3.73 -13.33
N ALA A 193 -9.89 3.28 -13.30
CA ALA A 193 -9.53 2.04 -12.61
C ALA A 193 -9.89 2.09 -11.12
N LYS A 194 -9.56 3.18 -10.40
CA LYS A 194 -9.90 3.32 -8.98
C LYS A 194 -11.41 3.44 -8.74
N SER A 195 -12.15 4.12 -9.62
CA SER A 195 -13.59 4.31 -9.50
C SER A 195 -14.38 3.00 -9.52
N LEU A 196 -13.80 1.92 -10.08
CA LEU A 196 -14.43 0.59 -10.08
C LEU A 196 -14.73 0.06 -8.68
N LEU A 197 -13.94 0.44 -7.66
CA LEU A 197 -14.23 0.05 -6.29
C LEU A 197 -15.61 0.57 -5.85
N PHE A 198 -15.91 1.82 -6.15
CA PHE A 198 -17.12 2.51 -5.73
C PHE A 198 -18.33 2.21 -6.62
N SER A 199 -18.10 2.09 -7.93
CA SER A 199 -19.17 1.90 -8.91
C SER A 199 -19.58 0.45 -9.16
N LYS A 200 -18.69 -0.53 -8.82
CA LYS A 200 -18.89 -1.95 -9.18
C LYS A 200 -18.60 -2.94 -8.07
N ARG A 201 -17.84 -2.54 -7.02
CA ARG A 201 -17.37 -3.49 -6.00
C ARG A 201 -17.91 -3.21 -4.60
N VAL A 202 -18.35 -2.00 -4.30
CA VAL A 202 -19.09 -1.74 -3.04
C VAL A 202 -20.51 -2.29 -3.16
N LYS A 203 -21.00 -2.94 -2.09
CA LYS A 203 -22.38 -3.40 -2.00
C LYS A 203 -23.34 -2.22 -2.01
N SER A 204 -24.53 -2.37 -2.57
CA SER A 204 -25.57 -1.30 -2.61
C SER A 204 -25.99 -0.85 -1.21
N GLU A 205 -26.02 -1.76 -0.25
CA GLU A 205 -26.30 -1.52 1.17
C GLU A 205 -25.06 -1.08 1.97
N GLY A 206 -23.90 -1.06 1.34
CA GLY A 206 -22.63 -0.66 1.92
C GLY A 206 -22.46 0.84 2.06
N VAL A 207 -21.20 1.28 2.21
CA VAL A 207 -20.84 2.69 2.32
C VAL A 207 -19.55 3.01 1.59
N SER A 208 -19.53 4.15 0.90
CA SER A 208 -18.35 4.76 0.32
C SER A 208 -17.88 5.91 1.20
N ILE A 209 -16.66 5.81 1.72
CA ILE A 209 -16.02 6.84 2.57
C ILE A 209 -15.05 7.63 1.69
N LEU A 210 -15.36 8.89 1.43
CA LEU A 210 -14.66 9.71 0.45
C LEU A 210 -13.98 10.92 1.09
N ASN A 211 -12.77 11.22 0.63
CA ASN A 211 -12.02 12.41 1.06
C ASN A 211 -12.60 13.66 0.41
N ALA A 212 -13.24 14.52 1.20
CA ALA A 212 -13.82 15.79 0.73
C ALA A 212 -12.77 16.84 0.33
N ASP A 213 -11.53 16.69 0.82
CA ASP A 213 -10.43 17.60 0.45
C ASP A 213 -9.81 17.24 -0.91
N ASP A 214 -10.14 16.07 -1.48
CA ASP A 214 -9.66 15.66 -2.80
C ASP A 214 -10.64 16.11 -3.90
N PRO A 215 -10.17 16.78 -4.99
CA PRO A 215 -11.01 17.22 -6.09
C PRO A 215 -11.86 16.12 -6.75
N LYS A 216 -11.43 14.85 -6.65
CA LYS A 216 -12.15 13.69 -7.21
C LYS A 216 -13.28 13.16 -6.33
N CYS A 217 -13.49 13.74 -5.15
CA CYS A 217 -14.56 13.34 -4.24
C CYS A 217 -15.94 13.39 -4.90
N ALA A 218 -16.28 14.51 -5.56
CA ALA A 218 -17.59 14.68 -6.21
C ALA A 218 -17.82 13.69 -7.36
N ASP A 219 -16.78 13.44 -8.17
CA ASP A 219 -16.84 12.45 -9.27
C ASP A 219 -17.12 11.05 -8.72
N LEU A 220 -16.41 10.64 -7.64
CA LEU A 220 -16.62 9.33 -7.01
C LEU A 220 -17.98 9.21 -6.31
N ALA A 221 -18.45 10.29 -5.68
CA ALA A 221 -19.75 10.32 -5.04
C ALA A 221 -20.88 10.09 -6.07
N ALA A 222 -20.77 10.70 -7.26
CA ALA A 222 -21.73 10.51 -8.35
C ALA A 222 -21.70 9.09 -8.97
N LEU A 223 -20.55 8.40 -8.90
CA LEU A 223 -20.37 7.04 -9.42
C LEU A 223 -20.70 5.96 -8.39
N SER A 224 -20.81 6.29 -7.10
CA SER A 224 -20.96 5.31 -6.02
C SER A 224 -22.28 4.54 -6.11
N ALA A 225 -22.21 3.21 -6.04
CA ALA A 225 -23.36 2.33 -5.94
C ALA A 225 -23.98 2.27 -4.53
N ALA A 226 -23.24 2.77 -3.52
CA ALA A 226 -23.61 2.76 -2.11
C ALA A 226 -23.84 4.19 -1.58
N ARG A 227 -24.37 4.29 -0.35
CA ARG A 227 -24.45 5.58 0.35
C ARG A 227 -23.04 6.17 0.54
N VAL A 228 -22.95 7.49 0.47
CA VAL A 228 -21.69 8.20 0.60
C VAL A 228 -21.61 8.89 1.96
N LYS A 229 -20.44 8.80 2.56
CA LYS A 229 -20.01 9.58 3.72
C LYS A 229 -18.67 10.22 3.41
N THR A 230 -18.49 11.43 3.86
CA THR A 230 -17.27 12.22 3.58
C THR A 230 -16.47 12.47 4.83
N TYR A 231 -15.15 12.59 4.66
CA TYR A 231 -14.25 13.07 5.68
C TYR A 231 -13.32 14.16 5.11
N GLY A 232 -12.85 15.07 5.96
CA GLY A 232 -11.97 16.16 5.53
C GLY A 232 -11.48 17.03 6.67
N ILE A 233 -10.50 17.86 6.37
CA ILE A 233 -9.89 18.85 7.26
C ILE A 233 -10.29 20.24 6.79
N ASN A 234 -10.07 20.53 5.51
CA ASN A 234 -10.26 21.85 4.92
C ASN A 234 -11.67 22.05 4.36
N SER A 235 -12.27 21.00 3.84
CA SER A 235 -13.60 21.03 3.21
C SER A 235 -14.71 20.65 4.21
N PRO A 236 -15.96 21.10 4.00
CA PRO A 236 -17.11 20.57 4.71
C PRO A 236 -17.24 19.06 4.48
N ALA A 237 -17.43 18.29 5.56
CA ALA A 237 -17.53 16.85 5.51
C ALA A 237 -18.37 16.29 6.67
N ASP A 238 -18.87 15.05 6.56
CA ASP A 238 -19.58 14.34 7.63
C ASP A 238 -18.67 14.11 8.87
N TYR A 239 -17.39 13.78 8.61
CA TYR A 239 -16.33 13.58 9.61
C TYR A 239 -15.26 14.66 9.40
N ARG A 240 -15.29 15.73 10.18
CA ARG A 240 -14.38 16.88 9.97
C ARG A 240 -13.43 17.05 11.14
N ALA A 241 -12.14 17.15 10.86
CA ALA A 241 -11.15 17.59 11.84
C ALA A 241 -11.05 19.13 11.85
N ILE A 242 -11.08 19.70 13.04
CA ILE A 242 -10.78 21.11 13.30
C ILE A 242 -9.78 21.22 14.46
N ASN A 243 -9.19 22.41 14.67
CA ASN A 243 -8.26 22.65 15.77
C ASN A 243 -7.08 21.66 15.79
N VAL A 244 -6.53 21.31 14.60
CA VAL A 244 -5.45 20.35 14.48
C VAL A 244 -4.16 20.88 15.09
N VAL A 245 -3.58 20.11 16.02
CA VAL A 245 -2.29 20.38 16.64
C VAL A 245 -1.36 19.22 16.37
N LEU A 246 -0.22 19.51 15.75
CA LEU A 246 0.81 18.54 15.40
C LEU A 246 2.03 18.75 16.30
N THR A 247 2.56 17.67 16.85
CA THR A 247 3.82 17.64 17.56
C THR A 247 4.77 16.62 16.92
N SER A 248 6.01 16.54 17.39
CA SER A 248 6.96 15.52 16.93
C SER A 248 6.58 14.09 17.36
N THR A 249 5.63 13.91 18.29
CA THR A 249 5.30 12.61 18.88
C THR A 249 3.81 12.28 18.87
N SER A 250 2.95 13.24 18.54
CA SER A 250 1.50 13.05 18.57
C SER A 250 0.77 14.04 17.69
N THR A 251 -0.46 13.69 17.37
CA THR A 251 -1.44 14.54 16.69
C THR A 251 -2.69 14.64 17.57
N SER A 252 -3.27 15.83 17.72
CA SER A 252 -4.57 16.02 18.34
C SER A 252 -5.45 16.93 17.51
N PHE A 253 -6.75 16.71 17.56
CA PHE A 253 -7.75 17.53 16.87
C PHE A 253 -9.13 17.32 17.48
N ASP A 254 -10.06 18.21 17.15
CA ASP A 254 -11.46 18.01 17.44
C ASP A 254 -12.18 17.41 16.23
N LEU A 255 -12.79 16.22 16.39
CA LEU A 255 -13.63 15.59 15.38
C LEU A 255 -15.07 16.11 15.51
N VAL A 256 -15.54 16.80 14.47
CA VAL A 256 -16.95 17.20 14.34
C VAL A 256 -17.70 16.11 13.56
N TYR A 257 -18.75 15.56 14.18
CA TYR A 257 -19.68 14.62 13.57
C TYR A 257 -21.12 14.96 13.94
N GLY A 258 -21.94 15.30 12.96
CA GLY A 258 -23.29 15.86 13.21
C GLY A 258 -23.23 17.16 14.00
N SER A 259 -23.93 17.21 15.14
CA SER A 259 -23.93 18.37 16.03
C SER A 259 -22.95 18.24 17.20
N LYS A 260 -22.16 17.17 17.26
CA LYS A 260 -21.24 16.89 18.37
C LYS A 260 -19.79 17.10 17.96
N THR A 261 -18.97 17.39 18.96
CA THR A 261 -17.51 17.52 18.82
C THR A 261 -16.85 16.58 19.82
N TYR A 262 -15.84 15.85 19.34
CA TYR A 262 -15.13 14.85 20.11
C TYR A 262 -13.63 15.14 20.08
N PRO A 263 -12.94 15.23 21.21
CA PRO A 263 -11.49 15.36 21.23
C PRO A 263 -10.84 14.04 20.79
N VAL A 264 -9.87 14.13 19.90
CA VAL A 264 -9.10 13.01 19.38
C VAL A 264 -7.63 13.24 19.67
N VAL A 265 -6.96 12.23 20.20
CA VAL A 265 -5.51 12.18 20.37
C VAL A 265 -4.98 10.91 19.71
N SER A 266 -3.90 11.05 18.95
CA SER A 266 -3.24 9.93 18.29
C SER A 266 -1.73 10.03 18.43
N ASN A 267 -1.07 8.87 18.51
CA ASN A 267 0.38 8.75 18.44
C ASN A 267 0.93 8.74 17.00
N LEU A 268 0.05 8.80 15.99
CA LEU A 268 0.48 9.04 14.61
C LEU A 268 0.85 10.51 14.42
N VAL A 269 1.92 10.78 13.70
CA VAL A 269 2.43 12.13 13.44
C VAL A 269 2.25 12.51 11.97
N GLY A 270 2.25 13.81 11.67
CA GLY A 270 2.08 14.35 10.31
C GLY A 270 0.62 14.68 9.97
N ASP A 271 0.42 15.77 9.25
CA ASP A 271 -0.89 16.31 8.87
C ASP A 271 -1.71 15.32 8.01
N PHE A 272 -1.06 14.62 7.07
CA PHE A 272 -1.72 13.62 6.24
C PHE A 272 -2.25 12.42 7.07
N ASN A 273 -1.72 12.17 8.27
CA ASN A 273 -2.24 11.12 9.16
C ASN A 273 -3.53 11.55 9.86
N VAL A 274 -3.84 12.84 9.95
CA VAL A 274 -5.18 13.32 10.37
C VAL A 274 -6.22 12.80 9.37
N ALA A 275 -6.00 12.98 8.07
CA ALA A 275 -6.90 12.49 7.02
C ALA A 275 -7.01 10.96 7.02
N ASN A 276 -5.87 10.24 7.16
CA ASN A 276 -5.86 8.79 7.25
C ASN A 276 -6.67 8.27 8.46
N LEU A 277 -6.54 8.95 9.60
CA LEU A 277 -7.25 8.61 10.83
C LEU A 277 -8.75 8.87 10.69
N LEU A 278 -9.17 10.01 10.13
CA LEU A 278 -10.56 10.33 9.84
C LEU A 278 -11.19 9.27 8.92
N ALA A 279 -10.48 8.89 7.84
CA ALA A 279 -10.92 7.84 6.92
C ALA A 279 -11.19 6.51 7.63
N ALA A 280 -10.27 6.09 8.51
CA ALA A 280 -10.39 4.83 9.23
C ALA A 280 -11.49 4.89 10.32
N ILE A 281 -11.61 6.00 11.06
CA ILE A 281 -12.69 6.22 12.04
C ILE A 281 -14.05 6.15 11.34
N ALA A 282 -14.23 6.87 10.23
CA ALA A 282 -15.45 6.85 9.46
C ALA A 282 -15.78 5.45 8.92
N ALA A 283 -14.77 4.74 8.40
CA ALA A 283 -14.96 3.39 7.86
C ALA A 283 -15.44 2.39 8.92
N VAL A 284 -14.88 2.43 10.12
CA VAL A 284 -15.28 1.53 11.21
C VAL A 284 -16.64 1.94 11.79
N HIS A 285 -16.88 3.23 11.99
CA HIS A 285 -18.13 3.74 12.55
C HIS A 285 -19.33 3.52 11.61
N GLU A 286 -19.15 3.66 10.30
CA GLU A 286 -20.23 3.50 9.31
C GLU A 286 -20.42 2.05 8.82
N SER A 287 -19.68 1.09 9.37
CA SER A 287 -19.82 -0.31 9.02
C SER A 287 -21.16 -0.91 9.46
N SER A 288 -21.52 -2.07 8.94
CA SER A 288 -22.82 -2.74 9.22
C SER A 288 -23.05 -3.18 10.67
N ASP A 289 -21.99 -3.22 11.48
CA ASP A 289 -22.03 -3.46 12.92
C ASP A 289 -21.22 -2.36 13.61
N PRO A 290 -21.77 -1.15 13.70
CA PRO A 290 -21.04 0.02 14.13
C PRO A 290 -20.69 -0.05 15.61
N GLN A 291 -19.42 0.18 15.92
CA GLN A 291 -19.01 0.52 17.28
C GLN A 291 -19.42 1.97 17.55
N SER A 292 -19.65 2.32 18.81
CA SER A 292 -19.88 3.73 19.13
C SER A 292 -18.64 4.57 18.77
N LEU A 293 -18.87 5.81 18.36
CA LEU A 293 -17.75 6.70 18.00
C LEU A 293 -16.82 6.90 19.19
N GLU A 294 -17.36 6.99 20.39
CA GLU A 294 -16.60 7.11 21.64
C GLU A 294 -15.66 5.90 21.85
N GLU A 295 -16.15 4.67 21.64
CA GLU A 295 -15.31 3.47 21.75
C GLU A 295 -14.17 3.45 20.72
N ILE A 296 -14.46 3.81 19.48
CA ILE A 296 -13.46 3.89 18.41
C ILE A 296 -12.36 4.90 18.81
N LEU A 297 -12.76 6.08 19.31
CA LEU A 297 -11.83 7.16 19.64
C LEU A 297 -10.91 6.81 20.83
N THR A 298 -11.32 5.94 21.75
CA THR A 298 -10.42 5.47 22.83
C THR A 298 -9.19 4.72 22.34
N LYS A 299 -9.25 4.17 21.12
CA LYS A 299 -8.19 3.34 20.53
C LYS A 299 -7.16 4.16 19.74
N THR A 300 -7.46 5.43 19.41
CA THR A 300 -6.62 6.25 18.52
C THR A 300 -5.29 6.64 19.12
N ALA A 301 -5.18 6.70 20.46
CA ALA A 301 -3.96 7.06 21.15
C ALA A 301 -2.87 5.97 21.13
N ASN A 302 -3.23 4.72 20.83
CA ASN A 302 -2.34 3.56 20.94
C ASN A 302 -2.31 2.75 19.63
N ILE A 303 -2.31 3.42 18.49
CA ILE A 303 -2.19 2.74 17.19
C ILE A 303 -0.76 2.18 17.09
N PRO A 304 -0.58 0.87 16.79
CA PRO A 304 0.75 0.31 16.58
C PRO A 304 1.48 1.04 15.47
N GLN A 305 2.79 1.20 15.64
CA GLN A 305 3.62 1.77 14.58
C GLN A 305 3.54 0.87 13.34
N ILE A 306 3.36 1.47 12.18
CA ILE A 306 3.20 0.75 10.91
C ILE A 306 4.58 0.70 10.25
N ALA A 307 5.10 -0.51 10.07
CA ALA A 307 6.42 -0.71 9.49
C ALA A 307 6.56 0.01 8.14
N GLY A 308 7.65 0.74 7.98
CA GLY A 308 7.94 1.51 6.76
C GLY A 308 6.92 2.59 6.39
N ARG A 309 6.09 3.05 7.34
CA ARG A 309 5.12 4.14 7.15
C ARG A 309 5.27 5.16 8.28
N MET A 310 5.96 6.26 8.01
CA MET A 310 6.32 7.25 9.04
C MET A 310 6.94 6.58 10.28
N GLU A 311 7.68 5.51 10.08
CA GLU A 311 8.27 4.73 11.16
C GLU A 311 9.41 5.49 11.80
N GLN A 312 9.22 5.90 13.05
CA GLN A 312 10.26 6.54 13.85
C GLN A 312 11.19 5.49 14.44
N ILE A 313 12.46 5.53 14.04
CA ILE A 313 13.49 4.64 14.56
C ILE A 313 14.16 5.29 15.76
N LYS A 314 14.07 4.65 16.93
CA LYS A 314 14.59 5.15 18.20
C LYS A 314 15.48 4.09 18.85
N GLU A 315 16.77 4.29 18.78
CA GLU A 315 17.79 3.44 19.40
C GLU A 315 18.67 4.26 20.38
N GLY A 316 18.18 5.40 20.90
CA GLY A 316 18.89 6.23 21.88
C GLY A 316 19.62 7.45 21.33
N GLN A 317 19.59 7.67 20.01
CA GLN A 317 20.20 8.83 19.35
C GLN A 317 19.48 10.15 19.70
N ASN A 318 20.17 11.29 19.53
CA ASN A 318 19.68 12.64 19.84
C ASN A 318 19.19 13.42 18.59
N PHE A 319 18.94 12.71 17.48
CA PHE A 319 18.38 13.22 16.22
C PHE A 319 17.23 12.32 15.72
N ASN A 320 16.41 12.80 14.80
CA ASN A 320 15.30 12.03 14.30
C ASN A 320 15.75 11.11 13.14
N VAL A 321 15.27 9.87 13.13
CA VAL A 321 15.38 8.95 11.98
C VAL A 321 13.99 8.43 11.66
N ILE A 322 13.55 8.63 10.41
CA ILE A 322 12.22 8.24 9.94
C ILE A 322 12.35 7.45 8.66
N VAL A 323 11.68 6.32 8.61
CA VAL A 323 11.58 5.45 7.44
C VAL A 323 10.17 5.52 6.87
N ASP A 324 10.06 5.77 5.56
CA ASP A 324 8.77 5.80 4.87
C ASP A 324 8.86 5.26 3.44
N PHE A 325 7.77 4.69 2.97
CA PHE A 325 7.64 4.14 1.61
C PHE A 325 7.37 5.22 0.55
N ALA A 326 7.43 6.49 0.86
CA ALA A 326 7.16 7.59 -0.07
C ALA A 326 8.05 7.47 -1.32
N HIS A 327 7.41 7.31 -2.47
CA HIS A 327 8.03 7.11 -3.78
C HIS A 327 7.29 7.87 -4.91
N THR A 328 6.39 8.77 -4.54
CA THR A 328 5.66 9.67 -5.45
C THR A 328 6.06 11.12 -5.16
N PRO A 329 5.92 12.06 -6.13
CA PRO A 329 6.18 13.48 -5.86
C PRO A 329 5.42 14.02 -4.65
N ASP A 330 4.11 13.79 -4.58
CA ASP A 330 3.26 14.20 -3.44
C ASP A 330 3.73 13.56 -2.12
N GLY A 331 4.10 12.28 -2.14
CA GLY A 331 4.60 11.58 -0.97
C GLY A 331 5.92 12.15 -0.46
N LEU A 332 6.89 12.39 -1.36
CA LEU A 332 8.18 13.00 -1.00
C LEU A 332 8.00 14.42 -0.45
N GLU A 333 7.16 15.23 -1.10
CA GLU A 333 6.90 16.59 -0.66
C GLU A 333 6.37 16.62 0.78
N LYS A 334 5.37 15.82 1.09
CA LYS A 334 4.81 15.69 2.44
C LYS A 334 5.84 15.23 3.46
N MET A 335 6.68 14.25 3.08
CA MET A 335 7.75 13.77 3.96
C MET A 335 8.81 14.83 4.21
N PHE A 336 9.21 15.60 3.20
CA PHE A 336 10.17 16.68 3.37
C PHE A 336 9.61 17.84 4.20
N GLN A 337 8.35 18.25 3.97
CA GLN A 337 7.66 19.25 4.79
C GLN A 337 7.58 18.80 6.26
N PHE A 338 7.17 17.56 6.50
CA PHE A 338 7.13 16.99 7.84
C PHE A 338 8.53 16.95 8.46
N GLY A 339 9.54 16.41 7.75
CA GLY A 339 10.93 16.37 8.23
C GLY A 339 11.42 17.76 8.65
N ARG A 340 11.16 18.80 7.83
CA ARG A 340 11.49 20.18 8.17
C ARG A 340 10.79 20.67 9.43
N SER A 341 9.53 20.32 9.62
CA SER A 341 8.73 20.79 10.78
C SER A 341 9.23 20.23 12.12
N ILE A 342 9.88 19.06 12.12
CA ILE A 342 10.42 18.40 13.32
C ILE A 342 11.93 18.59 13.50
N THR A 343 12.64 19.07 12.49
CA THR A 343 14.07 19.41 12.58
C THR A 343 14.22 20.61 13.49
N LYS A 344 15.14 20.55 14.48
CA LYS A 344 15.39 21.67 15.41
C LYS A 344 15.87 22.92 14.64
N PRO A 345 15.63 24.13 15.16
CA PRO A 345 16.22 25.34 14.59
C PRO A 345 17.74 25.23 14.45
N GLY A 346 18.24 25.43 13.23
CA GLY A 346 19.67 25.29 12.90
C GLY A 346 20.09 23.87 12.53
N GLY A 347 19.23 22.86 12.71
CA GLY A 347 19.47 21.48 12.29
C GLY A 347 19.30 21.26 10.79
N SER A 348 19.85 20.16 10.33
CA SER A 348 19.83 19.71 8.92
C SER A 348 18.71 18.70 8.66
N LEU A 349 18.07 18.80 7.50
CA LEU A 349 17.25 17.74 6.95
C LEU A 349 18.08 16.93 5.94
N ILE A 350 18.36 15.68 6.28
CA ILE A 350 19.15 14.74 5.46
C ILE A 350 18.18 13.74 4.85
N ALA A 351 18.26 13.50 3.54
CA ALA A 351 17.39 12.54 2.86
C ALA A 351 18.20 11.42 2.18
N VAL A 352 17.72 10.18 2.29
CA VAL A 352 18.23 8.99 1.58
C VAL A 352 17.11 8.46 0.71
N PHE A 353 17.26 8.47 -0.61
CA PHE A 353 16.26 7.93 -1.53
C PHE A 353 16.82 7.61 -2.92
N GLY A 354 16.02 6.89 -3.69
CA GLY A 354 16.26 6.57 -5.08
C GLY A 354 14.99 6.68 -5.91
N SER A 355 14.95 5.96 -7.03
CA SER A 355 13.75 5.80 -7.84
C SER A 355 13.80 4.50 -8.60
N ALA A 356 12.66 3.80 -8.69
CA ALA A 356 12.59 2.51 -9.36
C ALA A 356 12.90 2.61 -10.86
N GLY A 357 13.69 1.65 -11.34
CA GLY A 357 13.98 1.45 -12.75
C GLY A 357 12.76 0.97 -13.53
N LYS A 358 12.71 1.23 -14.86
CA LYS A 358 11.60 0.88 -15.75
C LYS A 358 10.20 1.30 -15.25
N ARG A 359 10.16 2.36 -14.47
CA ARG A 359 8.96 3.02 -13.99
C ARG A 359 8.92 4.44 -14.52
N ASP A 360 7.96 5.23 -14.03
CA ASP A 360 7.75 6.62 -14.39
C ASP A 360 9.04 7.47 -14.26
N LYS A 361 9.74 7.72 -15.37
CA LYS A 361 11.00 8.50 -15.41
C LYS A 361 10.80 10.00 -15.17
N PRO A 362 9.74 10.65 -15.67
CA PRO A 362 9.50 12.09 -15.45
C PRO A 362 9.52 12.50 -13.98
N LYS A 363 9.07 11.66 -13.06
CA LYS A 363 9.07 11.98 -11.62
C LYS A 363 10.46 12.16 -11.02
N ARG A 364 11.53 11.60 -11.65
CA ARG A 364 12.91 11.63 -11.13
C ARG A 364 13.40 13.07 -10.96
N LYS A 365 13.21 13.89 -11.99
CA LYS A 365 13.57 15.32 -11.94
C LYS A 365 12.77 16.06 -10.85
N VAL A 366 11.49 15.78 -10.72
CA VAL A 366 10.64 16.38 -9.68
C VAL A 366 11.13 16.01 -8.28
N PHE A 367 11.59 14.79 -8.07
CA PHE A 367 12.22 14.36 -6.81
C PHE A 367 13.43 15.23 -6.46
N GLY A 368 14.28 15.51 -7.46
CA GLY A 368 15.41 16.42 -7.31
C GLY A 368 15.01 17.85 -6.98
N GLU A 369 13.99 18.40 -7.65
CA GLU A 369 13.47 19.74 -7.40
C GLU A 369 12.92 19.87 -5.97
N LEU A 370 12.17 18.88 -5.49
CA LEU A 370 11.68 18.84 -4.11
C LEU A 370 12.82 18.74 -3.09
N ALA A 371 13.80 17.87 -3.35
CA ALA A 371 14.95 17.74 -2.46
C ALA A 371 15.78 19.03 -2.40
N ASP A 372 15.95 19.74 -3.53
CA ASP A 372 16.64 21.04 -3.59
C ASP A 372 15.94 22.13 -2.76
N GLN A 373 14.61 22.04 -2.69
CA GLN A 373 13.80 23.00 -1.93
C GLN A 373 13.84 22.76 -0.41
N PHE A 374 13.87 21.50 0.03
CA PHE A 374 13.64 21.17 1.43
C PHE A 374 14.87 20.63 2.17
N CYS A 375 15.75 19.89 1.50
CA CYS A 375 16.84 19.16 2.15
C CYS A 375 18.10 20.02 2.34
N SER A 376 18.89 19.66 3.34
CA SER A 376 20.23 20.23 3.58
C SER A 376 21.32 19.35 2.97
N MET A 377 21.08 18.05 2.85
CA MET A 377 21.97 17.03 2.25
C MET A 377 21.15 15.87 1.69
N VAL A 378 21.58 15.29 0.57
CA VAL A 378 20.91 14.15 -0.05
C VAL A 378 21.90 13.02 -0.35
N TYR A 379 21.55 11.82 0.06
CA TYR A 379 22.20 10.57 -0.34
C TYR A 379 21.30 9.87 -1.37
N LEU A 380 21.70 9.93 -2.64
CA LEU A 380 21.05 9.20 -3.72
C LEU A 380 21.56 7.77 -3.75
N THR A 381 20.65 6.80 -3.85
CA THR A 381 21.00 5.38 -3.80
C THR A 381 20.08 4.54 -4.69
N GLU A 382 20.35 3.24 -4.76
CA GLU A 382 19.48 2.32 -5.49
C GLU A 382 18.11 2.17 -4.81
N ASP A 383 17.07 1.99 -5.65
CA ASP A 383 15.70 1.67 -5.25
C ASP A 383 15.07 0.88 -6.41
N ASP A 384 15.00 -0.44 -6.30
CA ASP A 384 14.51 -1.34 -7.35
C ASP A 384 15.06 -1.01 -8.75
N PRO A 385 16.36 -1.01 -8.97
CA PRO A 385 16.94 -0.52 -10.23
C PRO A 385 16.52 -1.35 -11.46
N ARG A 386 16.11 -2.61 -11.27
CA ARG A 386 15.84 -3.58 -12.32
C ARG A 386 17.05 -3.73 -13.23
N ASP A 387 16.93 -3.41 -14.52
CA ASP A 387 18.02 -3.42 -15.50
C ASP A 387 18.50 -2.01 -15.85
N GLU A 388 18.07 -0.97 -15.13
CA GLU A 388 18.64 0.38 -15.28
C GLU A 388 19.84 0.56 -14.33
N ASP A 389 20.88 1.24 -14.80
CA ASP A 389 22.02 1.62 -13.98
C ASP A 389 21.58 2.60 -12.87
N PRO A 390 21.75 2.26 -11.58
CA PRO A 390 21.35 3.12 -10.45
C PRO A 390 22.01 4.52 -10.53
N LYS A 391 23.23 4.60 -11.06
CA LYS A 391 23.92 5.89 -11.23
C LYS A 391 23.20 6.77 -12.25
N LYS A 392 22.71 6.22 -13.36
CA LYS A 392 21.95 6.98 -14.36
C LYS A 392 20.60 7.45 -13.79
N ILE A 393 19.97 6.65 -12.94
CA ILE A 393 18.74 7.06 -12.22
C ILE A 393 19.06 8.25 -11.30
N ALA A 394 20.14 8.16 -10.52
CA ALA A 394 20.59 9.25 -9.66
C ALA A 394 20.91 10.53 -10.44
N ASP A 395 21.58 10.41 -11.60
CA ASP A 395 21.90 11.55 -12.44
C ASP A 395 20.63 12.24 -12.99
N GLN A 396 19.58 11.50 -13.32
CA GLN A 396 18.26 12.06 -13.71
C GLN A 396 17.55 12.76 -12.55
N ILE A 397 17.71 12.27 -11.31
CA ILE A 397 17.20 12.97 -10.11
C ILE A 397 17.99 14.28 -9.92
N ARG A 398 19.32 14.25 -10.10
CA ARG A 398 20.19 15.43 -10.00
C ARG A 398 19.85 16.55 -10.97
N GLU A 399 19.24 16.26 -12.12
CA GLU A 399 18.77 17.29 -13.06
C GLU A 399 17.78 18.29 -12.40
N GLY A 400 17.10 17.89 -11.34
CA GLY A 400 16.24 18.76 -10.55
C GLY A 400 16.95 19.52 -9.43
N MET A 401 18.17 19.12 -9.06
CA MET A 401 18.93 19.73 -7.96
C MET A 401 19.83 20.85 -8.48
N LYS A 402 19.82 22.00 -7.82
CA LYS A 402 20.65 23.17 -8.18
C LYS A 402 21.64 23.54 -7.09
N ASN A 403 21.21 23.47 -5.84
CA ASN A 403 21.93 24.01 -4.69
C ASN A 403 22.22 22.96 -3.61
N VAL A 404 21.32 21.99 -3.43
CA VAL A 404 21.45 21.00 -2.36
C VAL A 404 22.68 20.13 -2.57
N PRO A 405 23.58 20.02 -1.59
CA PRO A 405 24.68 19.05 -1.62
C PRO A 405 24.12 17.63 -1.73
N ASN A 406 24.72 16.83 -2.63
CA ASN A 406 24.28 15.46 -2.80
C ASN A 406 25.43 14.54 -3.18
N VAL A 407 25.32 13.28 -2.77
CA VAL A 407 26.24 12.20 -3.09
C VAL A 407 25.47 11.00 -3.61
N PHE A 408 26.05 10.26 -4.55
CA PHE A 408 25.53 8.96 -4.96
C PHE A 408 26.33 7.85 -4.27
N VAL A 409 25.62 6.99 -3.56
CA VAL A 409 26.16 5.78 -2.93
C VAL A 409 25.33 4.61 -3.46
N SER A 410 25.93 3.73 -4.24
CA SER A 410 25.20 2.66 -4.94
C SER A 410 24.53 1.70 -3.96
N ASP A 411 25.27 1.25 -2.97
CA ASP A 411 24.78 0.37 -1.92
C ASP A 411 23.85 1.15 -0.97
N ARG A 412 22.61 0.70 -0.85
CA ARG A 412 21.59 1.37 -0.05
C ARG A 412 21.87 1.32 1.44
N TYR A 413 22.42 0.20 1.94
CA TYR A 413 22.79 0.09 3.35
C TYR A 413 23.88 1.10 3.69
N GLU A 414 24.88 1.19 2.84
CA GLU A 414 25.99 2.14 3.00
C GLU A 414 25.52 3.60 2.91
N ALA A 415 24.55 3.91 2.01
CA ALA A 415 23.94 5.24 1.94
C ALA A 415 23.22 5.60 3.25
N ILE A 416 22.45 4.68 3.82
CA ILE A 416 21.77 4.84 5.10
C ILE A 416 22.79 5.03 6.23
N ARG A 417 23.85 4.23 6.27
CA ARG A 417 24.92 4.33 7.26
C ARG A 417 25.58 5.72 7.23
N GLN A 418 26.01 6.17 6.06
CA GLN A 418 26.64 7.47 5.89
C GLN A 418 25.73 8.64 6.30
N ALA A 419 24.44 8.55 5.96
CA ALA A 419 23.46 9.58 6.33
C ALA A 419 23.25 9.65 7.86
N ILE A 420 23.22 8.49 8.55
CA ILE A 420 23.10 8.40 10.00
C ILE A 420 24.37 8.89 10.69
N GLU A 421 25.55 8.53 10.20
CA GLU A 421 26.84 8.99 10.75
C GLU A 421 27.09 10.49 10.57
N ALA A 422 26.51 11.10 9.51
CA ALA A 422 26.62 12.53 9.25
C ALA A 422 25.65 13.38 10.10
N ALA A 423 24.65 12.76 10.73
CA ALA A 423 23.63 13.48 11.49
C ALA A 423 24.14 13.93 12.87
N ASN A 424 23.75 15.13 13.25
CA ASN A 424 24.09 15.74 14.54
C ASN A 424 22.83 15.92 15.41
N GLU A 425 22.99 16.32 16.65
CA GLU A 425 21.88 16.60 17.53
C GLU A 425 20.90 17.59 16.91
N GLY A 426 19.63 17.21 16.88
CA GLY A 426 18.53 18.02 16.36
C GLY A 426 18.30 17.93 14.86
N ASP A 427 19.13 17.18 14.12
CA ASP A 427 18.93 16.87 12.72
C ASP A 427 17.75 15.89 12.52
N THR A 428 17.34 15.75 11.28
CA THR A 428 16.36 14.74 10.84
C THR A 428 16.89 14.00 9.64
N VAL A 429 16.95 12.66 9.73
CA VAL A 429 17.27 11.75 8.62
C VAL A 429 15.99 11.10 8.13
N LEU A 430 15.66 11.30 6.85
CA LEU A 430 14.54 10.64 6.16
C LEU A 430 15.09 9.56 5.22
N ILE A 431 14.65 8.32 5.40
CA ILE A 431 14.98 7.19 4.53
C ILE A 431 13.70 6.81 3.78
N LEU A 432 13.68 7.06 2.45
CA LEU A 432 12.46 7.04 1.66
C LEU A 432 12.56 6.08 0.47
N GLY A 433 11.41 5.47 0.12
CA GLY A 433 11.25 4.64 -1.07
C GLY A 433 10.90 3.18 -0.78
N LYS A 434 11.71 2.48 0.01
CA LYS A 434 11.55 1.04 0.28
C LYS A 434 10.78 0.71 1.55
N GLY A 435 10.84 1.57 2.57
CA GLY A 435 10.18 1.29 3.84
C GLY A 435 10.66 -0.02 4.49
N ASP A 436 9.74 -0.96 4.69
CA ASP A 436 10.01 -2.28 5.30
C ASP A 436 10.09 -3.43 4.28
N GLU A 437 10.08 -3.14 2.96
CA GLU A 437 10.13 -4.20 1.95
C GLU A 437 11.40 -5.05 2.07
N PRO A 438 11.28 -6.39 2.18
CA PRO A 438 12.43 -7.27 2.44
C PRO A 438 13.16 -7.71 1.17
N PHE A 439 13.03 -6.98 0.07
CA PHE A 439 13.66 -7.32 -1.22
C PHE A 439 13.89 -6.07 -2.08
N MET A 440 14.86 -6.19 -3.00
CA MET A 440 15.11 -5.28 -4.12
C MET A 440 14.82 -5.99 -5.43
N TYR A 441 14.34 -5.24 -6.43
CA TYR A 441 14.18 -5.76 -7.79
C TYR A 441 15.39 -5.41 -8.65
N TYR A 442 16.08 -6.46 -9.11
CA TYR A 442 17.19 -6.39 -10.05
C TYR A 442 16.78 -6.97 -11.43
N GLU A 443 17.69 -6.93 -12.41
CA GLU A 443 17.47 -7.47 -13.77
C GLU A 443 17.01 -8.93 -13.74
N ASN A 444 17.60 -9.75 -12.87
CA ASN A 444 17.34 -11.18 -12.75
C ASN A 444 16.24 -11.54 -11.73
N GLY A 445 15.48 -10.56 -11.26
CA GLY A 445 14.39 -10.77 -10.30
C GLY A 445 14.63 -10.14 -8.93
N ARG A 446 14.05 -10.75 -7.90
CA ARG A 446 14.17 -10.26 -6.52
C ARG A 446 15.48 -10.71 -5.88
N GLY A 447 16.24 -9.75 -5.31
CA GLY A 447 17.31 -10.01 -4.36
C GLY A 447 16.87 -9.70 -2.93
N PRO A 448 17.49 -10.30 -1.89
CA PRO A 448 17.16 -10.01 -0.49
C PRO A 448 17.54 -8.56 -0.14
N TRP A 449 16.75 -7.95 0.72
CA TRP A 449 17.00 -6.66 1.36
C TRP A 449 16.55 -6.75 2.82
N VAL A 450 17.30 -6.17 3.74
CA VAL A 450 16.96 -6.22 5.17
C VAL A 450 15.77 -5.33 5.55
N GLY A 451 15.35 -4.44 4.65
CA GLY A 451 14.39 -3.36 4.92
C GLY A 451 15.09 -2.10 5.43
N ASP A 452 14.59 -0.93 5.01
CA ASP A 452 15.18 0.35 5.42
C ASP A 452 15.13 0.57 6.94
N ASN A 453 14.07 0.09 7.57
CA ASN A 453 13.87 0.19 9.01
C ASN A 453 14.89 -0.65 9.80
N ASN A 454 15.16 -1.88 9.37
CA ASN A 454 16.17 -2.72 10.01
C ASN A 454 17.59 -2.18 9.76
N ALA A 455 17.89 -1.78 8.51
CA ALA A 455 19.16 -1.13 8.17
C ALA A 455 19.41 0.10 9.05
N ALA A 456 18.41 0.96 9.24
CA ALA A 456 18.52 2.13 10.11
C ALA A 456 18.78 1.76 11.58
N ARG A 457 18.08 0.74 12.12
CA ARG A 457 18.29 0.26 13.48
C ARG A 457 19.70 -0.27 13.69
N GLU A 458 20.17 -1.10 12.75
CA GLU A 458 21.54 -1.65 12.82
C GLU A 458 22.60 -0.54 12.76
N CYS A 459 22.44 0.43 11.84
CA CYS A 459 23.38 1.55 11.72
C CYS A 459 23.41 2.40 13.02
N LEU A 460 22.23 2.66 13.62
CA LEU A 460 22.15 3.41 14.87
C LEU A 460 22.81 2.66 16.04
N LYS A 461 22.61 1.36 16.18
CA LYS A 461 23.27 0.53 17.21
C LYS A 461 24.79 0.54 17.05
N ARG A 462 25.28 0.37 15.81
CA ARG A 462 26.73 0.47 15.52
C ARG A 462 27.30 1.84 15.86
N LEU A 463 26.57 2.92 15.61
CA LEU A 463 26.98 4.29 15.98
C LEU A 463 27.15 4.45 17.50
N GLN A 464 26.38 3.69 18.29
CA GLN A 464 26.46 3.69 19.77
C GLN A 464 27.47 2.68 20.32
N GLY A 465 28.20 1.97 19.46
CA GLY A 465 29.21 1.00 19.85
C GLY A 465 28.67 -0.37 20.26
N GLU A 466 27.41 -0.66 19.93
CA GLU A 466 26.84 -1.99 20.10
C GLU A 466 27.30 -2.94 18.99
N THR A 467 27.71 -4.16 19.36
CA THR A 467 28.00 -5.23 18.39
C THR A 467 26.67 -5.74 17.82
N VAL A 468 26.49 -5.61 16.53
CA VAL A 468 25.38 -6.25 15.79
C VAL A 468 25.90 -7.59 15.29
N ASP A 469 25.29 -8.70 15.72
CA ASP A 469 25.66 -10.03 15.25
C ASP A 469 25.44 -10.10 13.72
N GLU A 470 26.46 -10.49 12.99
CA GLU A 470 26.38 -10.77 11.55
C GLU A 470 25.76 -12.18 11.38
N ASP A 471 24.41 -12.27 11.26
CA ASP A 471 23.72 -13.49 10.88
C ASP A 471 23.56 -13.63 9.34
#